data_aaaaab670c675b7a98c94b8d378b053b
#
_entry.id   aaaaab670c675b7a98c94b8d378b053b
#
_cell.length_a   1.000
_cell.length_b   1.000
_cell.length_c   1.000
_cell.angle_alpha   90.00
_cell.angle_beta   90.00
_cell.angle_gamma   90.00
#
_symmetry.space_group_name_H-M   'P 1'
#
loop_
_entity.id
_entity.type
_entity.pdbx_description
1 polymer ?
#
loop_
_entity_poly.entity_id
_entity_poly.type
_entity_poly.pdbx_seq_one_letter_code
_entity_poly.pdbx_strand_id
1 'polypeptide(L)'
;MDKGFLDALDLEKSMDEILELTEVFKYDLVKAKRDHEKSGKYTVSCLFRVRQLLIDLEKLGSQFRKLSIAYEKDLEKNKKPKGAKK
;
A
#
# COMPACT_ATOMS: atom_id res chain seq x y z
N MET A 1 -23.56 -10.15 8.84
CA MET A 1 -22.24 -10.33 8.46
C MET A 1 -21.25 -9.79 9.44
N ASP A 2 -20.24 -10.53 9.61
CA ASP A 2 -19.30 -10.21 10.57
C ASP A 2 -18.45 -9.06 10.17
N LYS A 3 -18.31 -8.15 11.05
CA LYS A 3 -17.51 -6.99 10.78
C LYS A 3 -16.05 -7.35 10.56
N GLY A 4 -15.57 -8.30 11.34
CA GLY A 4 -14.20 -8.75 11.19
C GLY A 4 -13.94 -9.34 9.81
N PHE A 5 -14.93 -10.05 9.30
CA PHE A 5 -14.79 -10.63 7.98
C PHE A 5 -14.67 -9.54 6.91
N LEU A 6 -15.51 -8.51 7.02
CA LEU A 6 -15.44 -7.41 6.07
C LEU A 6 -14.11 -6.69 6.16
N ASP A 7 -13.62 -6.50 7.37
CA ASP A 7 -12.35 -5.82 7.55
C ASP A 7 -11.21 -6.61 6.93
N ALA A 8 -11.28 -7.93 7.04
CA ALA A 8 -10.25 -8.79 6.46
C ALA A 8 -10.25 -8.70 4.94
N LEU A 9 -11.44 -8.67 4.34
CA LEU A 9 -11.54 -8.54 2.90
C LEU A 9 -11.03 -7.19 2.43
N ASP A 10 -11.39 -6.14 3.16
CA ASP A 10 -10.92 -4.80 2.81
C ASP A 10 -9.42 -4.70 2.93
N LEU A 11 -8.87 -5.33 3.94
CA LEU A 11 -7.44 -5.32 4.15
C LEU A 11 -6.72 -6.04 3.01
N GLU A 12 -7.22 -7.19 2.62
CA GLU A 12 -6.63 -7.95 1.53
C GLU A 12 -6.68 -7.16 0.24
N LYS A 13 -7.81 -6.53 -0.02
CA LYS A 13 -7.96 -5.72 -1.21
C LYS A 13 -6.96 -4.56 -1.22
N SER A 14 -6.78 -3.94 -0.07
CA SER A 14 -5.84 -2.85 0.05
C SER A 14 -4.42 -3.32 -0.23
N MET A 15 -4.07 -4.49 0.28
CA MET A 15 -2.74 -5.06 0.00
C MET A 15 -2.54 -5.31 -1.48
N ASP A 16 -3.56 -5.85 -2.14
CA ASP A 16 -3.47 -6.12 -3.57
C ASP A 16 -3.26 -4.84 -4.36
N GLU A 17 -3.96 -3.80 -3.98
CA GLU A 17 -3.81 -2.51 -4.65
C GLU A 17 -2.41 -1.96 -4.46
N ILE A 18 -1.87 -2.10 -3.26
CA ILE A 18 -0.53 -1.63 -2.98
C ILE A 18 0.50 -2.43 -3.79
N LEU A 19 0.32 -3.74 -3.84
CA LEU A 19 1.22 -4.59 -4.61
C LEU A 19 1.22 -4.21 -6.08
N GLU A 20 0.02 -4.00 -6.63
CA GLU A 20 -0.11 -3.62 -8.01
C GLU A 20 0.58 -2.30 -8.30
N LEU A 21 0.31 -1.32 -7.46
CA LEU A 21 0.88 0.00 -7.65
C LEU A 21 2.38 -0.01 -7.46
N THR A 22 2.86 -0.82 -6.52
CA THR A 22 4.28 -0.94 -6.27
C THR A 22 5.02 -1.50 -7.49
N GLU A 23 4.39 -2.44 -8.19
CA GLU A 23 4.99 -2.99 -9.39
C GLU A 23 5.16 -1.92 -10.46
N VAL A 24 4.13 -1.11 -10.66
CA VAL A 24 4.20 -0.03 -11.63
C VAL A 24 5.24 1.00 -11.20
N PHE A 25 5.25 1.31 -9.93
CA PHE A 25 6.19 2.28 -9.38
C PHE A 25 7.63 1.83 -9.59
N LYS A 26 7.89 0.56 -9.32
CA LYS A 26 9.21 -0.01 -9.51
C LYS A 26 9.63 0.05 -10.97
N TYR A 27 8.71 -0.30 -11.85
CA TYR A 27 8.99 -0.26 -13.28
C TYR A 27 9.37 1.15 -13.74
N ASP A 28 8.60 2.15 -13.31
CA ASP A 28 8.86 3.51 -13.72
C ASP A 28 10.18 4.03 -13.16
N LEU A 29 10.51 3.65 -11.94
CA LEU A 29 11.78 4.07 -11.35
C LEU A 29 12.98 3.46 -12.10
N VAL A 30 12.88 2.19 -12.41
CA VAL A 30 13.96 1.52 -13.12
C VAL A 30 14.11 2.12 -14.52
N LYS A 31 12.99 2.41 -15.16
CA LYS A 31 13.03 3.02 -16.47
C LYS A 31 13.67 4.40 -16.42
N ALA A 32 13.33 5.18 -15.41
CA ALA A 32 13.89 6.53 -15.28
C ALA A 32 15.39 6.47 -15.12
N LYS A 33 15.88 5.56 -14.31
CA LYS A 33 17.32 5.44 -14.10
C LYS A 33 18.02 5.00 -15.39
N ARG A 34 17.41 4.07 -16.09
CA ARG A 34 17.98 3.59 -17.34
C ARG A 34 18.04 4.69 -18.39
N ASP A 35 16.96 5.45 -18.50
CA ASP A 35 16.91 6.54 -19.45
C ASP A 35 17.96 7.59 -19.13
N HIS A 36 18.15 7.87 -17.84
CA HIS A 36 19.15 8.83 -17.43
C HIS A 36 20.56 8.35 -17.78
N GLU A 37 20.80 7.07 -17.62
CA GLU A 37 22.12 6.53 -17.97
C GLU A 37 22.42 6.68 -19.44
N LYS A 38 21.40 6.53 -20.27
CA LYS A 38 21.59 6.64 -21.70
C LYS A 38 21.68 8.06 -22.21
N SER A 39 20.83 8.93 -21.71
CA SER A 39 20.72 10.27 -22.25
C SER A 39 21.32 11.36 -21.36
N GLY A 40 21.64 11.02 -20.14
CA GLY A 40 22.17 12.00 -19.22
C GLY A 40 21.14 12.86 -18.53
N LYS A 41 19.87 12.55 -18.72
CA LYS A 41 18.82 13.34 -18.08
C LYS A 41 17.55 12.53 -17.91
N TYR A 42 16.71 12.98 -16.98
CA TYR A 42 15.42 12.37 -16.75
C TYR A 42 14.36 13.07 -17.59
N THR A 43 13.39 12.30 -18.07
CA THR A 43 12.29 12.89 -18.81
C THR A 43 11.27 13.46 -17.85
N VAL A 44 10.69 14.57 -18.23
CA VAL A 44 9.71 15.25 -17.39
C VAL A 44 8.48 14.37 -17.18
N SER A 45 8.03 13.71 -18.22
CA SER A 45 6.84 12.87 -18.10
C SER A 45 7.07 11.69 -17.14
N CYS A 46 8.27 11.16 -17.16
CA CYS A 46 8.60 10.06 -16.25
C CYS A 46 8.60 10.53 -14.80
N LEU A 47 9.19 11.69 -14.57
CA LEU A 47 9.22 12.24 -13.22
C LEU A 47 7.81 12.57 -12.72
N PHE A 48 6.97 13.06 -13.63
CA PHE A 48 5.60 13.35 -13.28
C PHE A 48 4.87 12.09 -12.85
N ARG A 49 5.03 11.00 -13.60
CA ARG A 49 4.38 9.75 -13.25
C ARG A 49 4.84 9.23 -11.90
N VAL A 50 6.14 9.36 -11.63
CA VAL A 50 6.67 8.92 -10.34
C VAL A 50 6.03 9.71 -9.19
N ARG A 51 5.93 11.02 -9.36
CA ARG A 51 5.29 11.85 -8.33
C ARG A 51 3.85 11.46 -8.12
N GLN A 52 3.15 11.19 -9.20
CA GLN A 52 1.74 10.80 -9.11
C GLN A 52 1.61 9.47 -8.38
N LEU A 53 2.49 8.53 -8.69
CA LEU A 53 2.47 7.23 -8.02
C LEU A 53 2.76 7.35 -6.54
N LEU A 54 3.64 8.27 -6.17
CA LEU A 54 3.93 8.50 -4.75
C LEU A 54 2.71 9.02 -4.01
N ILE A 55 1.96 9.91 -4.65
CA ILE A 55 0.73 10.43 -4.04
C ILE A 55 -0.27 9.30 -3.85
N ASP A 56 -0.41 8.46 -4.87
CA ASP A 56 -1.33 7.33 -4.78
C ASP A 56 -0.91 6.34 -3.71
N LEU A 57 0.39 6.08 -3.59
CA LEU A 57 0.90 5.20 -2.56
C LEU A 57 0.65 5.76 -1.17
N GLU A 58 0.76 7.07 -1.03
CA GLU A 58 0.48 7.72 0.24
C GLU A 58 -0.95 7.49 0.66
N LYS A 59 -1.87 7.64 -0.27
CA LYS A 59 -3.28 7.43 0.02
C LYS A 59 -3.54 5.98 0.41
N LEU A 60 -2.99 5.06 -0.36
CA LEU A 60 -3.15 3.64 -0.06
C LEU A 60 -2.51 3.28 1.26
N GLY A 61 -1.36 3.87 1.55
CA GLY A 61 -0.70 3.62 2.82
C GLY A 61 -1.51 4.07 4.01
N SER A 62 -2.10 5.25 3.88
CA SER A 62 -2.95 5.77 4.95
C SER A 62 -4.16 4.86 5.15
N GLN A 63 -4.76 4.44 4.05
CA GLN A 63 -5.90 3.55 4.10
C GLN A 63 -5.54 2.22 4.72
N PHE A 64 -4.41 1.66 4.33
CA PHE A 64 -3.97 0.39 4.87
C PHE A 64 -3.74 0.47 6.36
N ARG A 65 -3.11 1.55 6.81
CA ARG A 65 -2.85 1.71 8.24
C ARG A 65 -4.15 1.72 9.04
N LYS A 66 -5.14 2.43 8.55
CA LYS A 66 -6.44 2.47 9.24
C LYS A 66 -7.10 1.10 9.27
N LEU A 67 -7.08 0.43 8.14
CA LEU A 67 -7.71 -0.89 8.05
C LEU A 67 -7.01 -1.90 8.93
N SER A 68 -5.68 -1.86 8.95
CA SER A 68 -4.94 -2.85 9.71
C SER A 68 -5.12 -2.63 11.21
N ILE A 69 -5.18 -1.38 11.63
CA ILE A 69 -5.42 -1.09 13.04
C ILE A 69 -6.81 -1.54 13.46
N ALA A 70 -7.80 -1.28 12.62
CA ALA A 70 -9.16 -1.74 12.91
C ALA A 70 -9.23 -3.25 12.99
N TYR A 71 -8.53 -3.91 12.09
CA TYR A 71 -8.51 -5.37 12.07
C TYR A 71 -7.87 -5.91 13.35
N GLU A 72 -6.77 -5.30 13.77
CA GLU A 72 -6.10 -5.73 15.01
C GLU A 72 -7.00 -5.58 16.22
N LYS A 73 -7.74 -4.48 16.27
CA LYS A 73 -8.64 -4.27 17.38
C LYS A 73 -9.74 -5.33 17.42
N ASP A 74 -10.25 -5.68 16.26
CA ASP A 74 -11.24 -6.73 16.18
C ASP A 74 -10.70 -8.06 16.64
N LEU A 75 -9.46 -8.36 16.28
CA LEU A 75 -8.82 -9.58 16.71
C LEU A 75 -8.72 -9.64 18.24
N GLU A 76 -8.33 -8.53 18.82
CA GLU A 76 -8.20 -8.48 20.26
C GLU A 76 -9.52 -8.69 20.96
N LYS A 77 -10.56 -8.09 20.44
CA LYS A 77 -11.87 -8.27 21.01
C LYS A 77 -12.33 -9.70 20.93
N ASN A 78 -12.18 -10.30 19.78
CA ASN A 78 -12.62 -11.65 19.56
C ASN A 78 -11.79 -12.66 20.30
N LYS A 79 -10.53 -12.31 20.53
CA LYS A 79 -9.66 -13.19 21.18
C LYS A 79 -9.97 -13.42 22.58
N LYS A 80 -10.64 -12.78 23.21
CA LYS A 80 -10.95 -12.97 24.49
C LYS A 80 -9.93 -12.83 25.34
N PRO A 81 -10.13 -12.49 26.17
CA PRO A 81 -9.24 -12.16 27.12
C PRO A 81 -8.29 -13.14 27.43
N LYS A 82 -8.24 -13.70 27.33
CA LYS A 82 -7.35 -14.42 27.64
C LYS A 82 -6.29 -14.11 27.26
N GLY A 83 -6.29 -13.92 26.88
CA GLY A 83 -5.34 -13.74 26.62
C GLY A 83 -4.75 -12.67 26.88
N ALA A 84 -5.15 -12.34 26.97
CA ALA A 84 -4.69 -11.39 27.19
C ALA A 84 -3.75 -11.22 28.03
N LYS A 85 -3.83 -11.51 28.15
CA LYS A 85 -3.13 -11.35 28.76
C LYS A 85 -2.23 -11.46 28.93
N LYS A 86 -2.17 -11.54 28.69
CA LYS A 86 -1.31 -11.72 28.81
C LYS A 86 -0.81 -11.54 28.89
#